data_01ca29f26f70127eff8dbc1e0c0e944e
#
_entry.id   01ca29f26f70127eff8dbc1e0c0e944e
#
_cell.length_a   1.000
_cell.length_b   1.000
_cell.length_c   1.000
_cell.angle_alpha   90.00
_cell.angle_beta   90.00
_cell.angle_gamma   90.00
#
_symmetry.space_group_name_H-M   'P 1'
#
loop_
_entity.id
_entity.type
_entity.pdbx_description
1 polymer ?
#
loop_
_entity_poly.entity_id
_entity_poly.type
_entity_poly.pdbx_seq_one_letter_code
_entity_poly.pdbx_strand_id
1 'polypeptide(L)'
;MTEPESRQHLDWIARWQRVARRIRVPLGFVTAGLYLFELARRAPRPAAVAWSLALVLPGLWLRGYAAGYVKKNRELTVSGPYAYTRNPLYLGSMLMAAGFAVALLSWPMALMLAAGFAAIYVPVIASEERFLSATFPGFDAYCRRVPRLIPRLTSASQTDDQAGSGAFSLALYLGHREYNAGMGAALLYLSLLFLRPVFSVLVHALR
;
A
#
# COMPACT_ATOMS: atom_id res chain seq x y z
N MET A 1 9.47 -6.83 -30.19
CA MET A 1 9.35 -7.99 -29.25
C MET A 1 8.70 -9.10 -30.03
N THR A 2 9.35 -10.23 -30.17
CA THR A 2 8.85 -11.40 -30.91
C THR A 2 7.78 -12.11 -30.06
N GLU A 3 6.80 -12.78 -30.71
CA GLU A 3 5.70 -13.50 -30.02
C GLU A 3 6.16 -14.48 -28.91
N PRO A 4 7.31 -15.20 -29.04
CA PRO A 4 7.81 -16.09 -28.00
C PRO A 4 8.30 -15.34 -26.74
N GLU A 5 8.87 -14.13 -26.86
CA GLU A 5 9.34 -13.32 -25.73
C GLU A 5 8.15 -12.79 -24.90
N SER A 6 7.06 -12.44 -25.57
CA SER A 6 5.85 -11.99 -24.88
C SER A 6 5.18 -13.11 -24.07
N ARG A 7 5.15 -14.33 -24.59
CA ARG A 7 4.61 -15.52 -23.89
C ARG A 7 5.47 -15.91 -22.67
N GLN A 8 6.79 -15.92 -22.79
CA GLN A 8 7.70 -16.20 -21.67
C GLN A 8 7.54 -15.17 -20.54
N HIS A 9 7.39 -13.89 -20.88
CA HIS A 9 7.20 -12.84 -19.90
C HIS A 9 5.84 -12.94 -19.19
N LEU A 10 4.80 -13.40 -19.88
CA LEU A 10 3.47 -13.65 -19.32
C LEU A 10 3.47 -14.84 -18.34
N ASP A 11 4.17 -15.92 -18.70
CA ASP A 11 4.30 -17.11 -17.85
C ASP A 11 5.10 -16.83 -16.57
N TRP A 12 6.16 -16.03 -16.67
CA TRP A 12 6.96 -15.63 -15.50
C TRP A 12 6.12 -14.83 -14.49
N ILE A 13 5.32 -13.87 -14.95
CA ILE A 13 4.50 -13.05 -14.06
C ILE A 13 3.37 -13.88 -13.43
N ALA A 14 2.75 -14.78 -14.19
CA ALA A 14 1.73 -15.70 -13.65
C ALA A 14 2.32 -16.66 -12.59
N ARG A 15 3.55 -17.13 -12.78
CA ARG A 15 4.28 -17.93 -11.78
C ARG A 15 4.59 -17.09 -10.54
N TRP A 16 5.09 -15.87 -10.74
CA TRP A 16 5.43 -14.97 -9.63
C TRP A 16 4.20 -14.60 -8.79
N GLN A 17 3.05 -14.36 -9.39
CA GLN A 17 1.80 -14.11 -8.65
C GLN A 17 1.38 -15.29 -7.77
N ARG A 18 1.59 -16.53 -8.24
CA ARG A 18 1.34 -17.71 -7.41
C ARG A 18 2.32 -17.79 -6.24
N VAL A 19 3.58 -17.48 -6.47
CA VAL A 19 4.61 -17.39 -5.43
C VAL A 19 4.28 -16.26 -4.45
N ALA A 20 4.02 -15.05 -4.93
CA ALA A 20 3.69 -13.89 -4.10
C ALA A 20 2.50 -14.15 -3.16
N ARG A 21 1.46 -14.84 -3.66
CA ARG A 21 0.33 -15.26 -2.81
C ARG A 21 0.74 -16.25 -1.73
N ARG A 22 1.67 -17.17 -2.02
CA ARG A 22 2.15 -18.17 -1.04
C ARG A 22 3.09 -17.57 -0.01
N ILE A 23 3.97 -16.65 -0.40
CA ILE A 23 4.95 -16.03 0.51
C ILE A 23 4.34 -14.91 1.35
N ARG A 24 3.17 -14.39 1.00
CA ARG A 24 2.51 -13.28 1.72
C ARG A 24 2.31 -13.60 3.21
N VAL A 25 1.85 -14.79 3.53
CA VAL A 25 1.59 -15.20 4.91
C VAL A 25 2.91 -15.42 5.68
N PRO A 26 3.87 -16.24 5.22
CA PRO A 26 5.18 -16.36 5.87
C PRO A 26 5.89 -15.02 6.04
N LEU A 27 5.88 -14.17 5.01
CA LEU A 27 6.49 -12.84 5.09
C LEU A 27 5.82 -11.97 6.17
N GLY A 28 4.51 -12.08 6.32
CA GLY A 28 3.79 -11.41 7.41
C GLY A 28 4.27 -11.85 8.79
N PHE A 29 4.47 -13.15 9.01
CA PHE A 29 5.02 -13.67 10.28
C PHE A 29 6.46 -13.23 10.52
N VAL A 30 7.32 -13.26 9.50
CA VAL A 30 8.71 -12.79 9.59
C VAL A 30 8.74 -11.29 9.93
N THR A 31 7.90 -10.49 9.27
CA THR A 31 7.80 -9.05 9.55
C THR A 31 7.29 -8.80 10.97
N ALA A 32 6.29 -9.56 11.44
CA ALA A 32 5.79 -9.46 12.80
C ALA A 32 6.85 -9.87 13.83
N GLY A 33 7.61 -10.95 13.57
CA GLY A 33 8.73 -11.37 14.42
C GLY A 33 9.82 -10.31 14.51
N LEU A 34 10.23 -9.73 13.38
CA LEU A 34 11.17 -8.62 13.34
C LEU A 34 10.65 -7.38 14.08
N TYR A 35 9.36 -7.05 13.91
CA TYR A 35 8.71 -5.97 14.64
C TYR A 35 8.80 -6.16 16.15
N LEU A 36 8.42 -7.33 16.66
CA LEU A 36 8.49 -7.66 18.09
C LEU A 36 9.91 -7.64 18.61
N PHE A 37 10.88 -8.16 17.84
CA PHE A 37 12.28 -8.13 18.17
C PHE A 37 12.83 -6.70 18.29
N GLU A 38 12.53 -5.84 17.33
CA GLU A 38 12.95 -4.43 17.37
C GLU A 38 12.29 -3.68 18.54
N LEU A 39 11.01 -3.94 18.79
CA LEU A 39 10.29 -3.35 19.91
C LEU A 39 10.84 -3.79 21.28
N ALA A 40 11.27 -5.04 21.42
CA ALA A 40 11.93 -5.54 22.64
C ALA A 40 13.30 -4.89 22.86
N ARG A 41 14.05 -4.64 21.77
CA ARG A 41 15.41 -4.06 21.86
C ARG A 41 15.44 -2.56 22.07
N ARG A 42 14.50 -1.82 21.52
CA ARG A 42 14.54 -0.35 21.48
C ARG A 42 13.23 0.27 21.92
N ALA A 43 13.32 1.34 22.76
CA ALA A 43 12.18 2.17 23.05
C ALA A 43 11.80 3.01 21.83
N PRO A 44 10.55 3.02 21.42
CA PRO A 44 10.08 4.04 20.49
C PRO A 44 10.34 5.44 21.08
N ARG A 45 10.98 6.29 20.27
CA ARG A 45 11.22 7.68 20.67
C ARG A 45 9.98 8.51 20.37
N PRO A 46 9.48 9.36 21.29
CA PRO A 46 8.26 10.16 21.05
C PRO A 46 8.35 10.99 19.76
N ALA A 47 9.50 11.58 19.48
CA ALA A 47 9.71 12.34 18.24
C ALA A 47 9.59 11.46 16.98
N ALA A 48 10.12 10.22 17.01
CA ALA A 48 10.00 9.30 15.88
C ALA A 48 8.56 8.86 15.67
N VAL A 49 7.80 8.63 16.76
CA VAL A 49 6.37 8.34 16.68
C VAL A 49 5.61 9.53 16.10
N ALA A 50 5.92 10.75 16.50
CA ALA A 50 5.30 11.96 15.93
C ALA A 50 5.59 12.09 14.43
N TRP A 51 6.84 11.93 14.00
CA TRP A 51 7.20 11.94 12.58
C TRP A 51 6.56 10.79 11.79
N SER A 52 6.40 9.64 12.40
CA SER A 52 5.71 8.51 11.77
C SER A 52 4.24 8.82 11.47
N LEU A 53 3.55 9.55 12.37
CA LEU A 53 2.17 9.99 12.15
C LEU A 53 2.06 10.93 10.95
N ALA A 54 3.07 11.77 10.70
CA ALA A 54 3.12 12.65 9.53
C ALA A 54 3.15 11.87 8.19
N LEU A 55 3.51 10.59 8.20
CA LEU A 55 3.44 9.71 7.04
C LEU A 55 2.21 8.79 7.07
N VAL A 56 1.88 8.23 8.23
CA VAL A 56 0.79 7.26 8.36
C VAL A 56 -0.58 7.92 8.15
N LEU A 57 -0.81 9.12 8.70
CA LEU A 57 -2.11 9.79 8.55
C LEU A 57 -2.42 10.18 7.09
N PRO A 58 -1.49 10.81 6.33
CA PRO A 58 -1.71 11.02 4.90
C PRO A 58 -1.87 9.72 4.11
N GLY A 59 -1.14 8.65 4.48
CA GLY A 59 -1.28 7.33 3.88
C GLY A 59 -2.67 6.74 4.07
N LEU A 60 -3.21 6.78 5.29
CA LEU A 60 -4.56 6.35 5.62
C LEU A 60 -5.62 7.19 4.89
N TRP A 61 -5.45 8.51 4.91
CA TRP A 61 -6.36 9.43 4.22
C TRP A 61 -6.38 9.12 2.72
N LEU A 62 -5.22 8.99 2.08
CA LEU A 62 -5.12 8.69 0.66
C LEU A 62 -5.79 7.35 0.30
N ARG A 63 -5.61 6.31 1.12
CA ARG A 63 -6.26 5.02 0.92
C ARG A 63 -7.77 5.12 1.03
N GLY A 64 -8.25 5.73 2.11
CA GLY A 64 -9.69 5.93 2.32
C GLY A 64 -10.34 6.74 1.20
N TYR A 65 -9.67 7.83 0.81
CA TYR A 65 -10.14 8.68 -0.27
C TYR A 65 -10.16 7.93 -1.62
N ALA A 66 -9.10 7.20 -1.95
CA ALA A 66 -9.04 6.40 -3.18
C ALA A 66 -10.10 5.29 -3.23
N ALA A 67 -10.33 4.62 -2.11
CA ALA A 67 -11.34 3.56 -2.03
C ALA A 67 -12.77 4.05 -2.25
N GLY A 68 -13.06 5.31 -1.90
CA GLY A 68 -14.36 5.93 -2.16
C GLY A 68 -14.61 6.29 -3.63
N TYR A 69 -13.58 6.23 -4.49
CA TYR A 69 -13.70 6.49 -5.92
C TYR A 69 -13.68 5.23 -6.78
N VAL A 70 -12.94 4.20 -6.34
CA VAL A 70 -12.69 3.03 -7.19
C VAL A 70 -13.91 2.13 -7.33
N LYS A 71 -14.35 1.89 -8.57
CA LYS A 71 -15.41 0.94 -8.92
C LYS A 71 -14.79 -0.28 -9.60
N LYS A 72 -14.21 -1.16 -8.80
CA LYS A 72 -13.46 -2.33 -9.29
C LYS A 72 -14.26 -3.13 -10.32
N ASN A 73 -13.62 -3.43 -11.46
CA ASN A 73 -14.15 -4.26 -12.55
C ASN A 73 -15.43 -3.72 -13.23
N ARG A 74 -15.87 -2.51 -12.92
CA ARG A 74 -17.08 -1.91 -13.55
C ARG A 74 -16.73 -0.80 -14.52
N GLU A 75 -15.83 0.08 -14.13
CA GLU A 75 -15.39 1.21 -14.95
C GLU A 75 -13.93 1.57 -14.64
N LEU A 76 -13.26 2.20 -15.60
CA LEU A 76 -11.92 2.76 -15.41
C LEU A 76 -12.05 4.04 -14.57
N THR A 77 -11.59 3.99 -13.32
CA THR A 77 -11.59 5.15 -12.43
C THR A 77 -10.42 6.06 -12.78
N VAL A 78 -10.70 7.29 -13.22
CA VAL A 78 -9.70 8.31 -13.61
C VAL A 78 -9.86 9.62 -12.84
N SER A 79 -10.84 9.71 -11.93
CA SER A 79 -11.20 10.89 -11.15
C SER A 79 -10.65 10.83 -9.72
N GLY A 80 -10.75 11.93 -8.98
CA GLY A 80 -10.27 12.05 -7.62
C GLY A 80 -8.75 11.77 -7.53
N PRO A 81 -8.28 10.95 -6.59
CA PRO A 81 -6.86 10.65 -6.42
C PRO A 81 -6.26 9.92 -7.64
N TYR A 82 -7.09 9.24 -8.45
CA TYR A 82 -6.66 8.58 -9.69
C TYR A 82 -6.33 9.56 -10.82
N ALA A 83 -6.71 10.83 -10.71
CA ALA A 83 -6.25 11.88 -11.62
C ALA A 83 -4.79 12.31 -11.38
N TYR A 84 -4.20 11.96 -10.24
CA TYR A 84 -2.85 12.32 -9.86
C TYR A 84 -1.86 11.15 -9.93
N THR A 85 -2.29 9.95 -9.59
CA THR A 85 -1.51 8.72 -9.68
C THR A 85 -2.42 7.53 -10.02
N ARG A 86 -1.91 6.58 -10.80
CA ARG A 86 -2.70 5.39 -11.17
C ARG A 86 -2.93 4.44 -9.99
N ASN A 87 -2.07 4.49 -8.98
CA ASN A 87 -2.06 3.53 -7.87
C ASN A 87 -2.10 4.20 -6.49
N PRO A 88 -3.12 5.05 -6.19
CA PRO A 88 -3.17 5.81 -4.94
C PRO A 88 -3.31 4.91 -3.70
N LEU A 89 -4.00 3.76 -3.80
CA LEU A 89 -4.12 2.79 -2.71
C LEU A 89 -2.76 2.20 -2.32
N TYR A 90 -1.92 1.87 -3.32
CA TYR A 90 -0.57 1.34 -3.07
C TYR A 90 0.37 2.42 -2.54
N LEU A 91 0.28 3.64 -3.05
CA LEU A 91 1.04 4.78 -2.53
C LEU A 91 0.71 5.05 -1.06
N GLY A 92 -0.57 5.03 -0.69
CA GLY A 92 -1.00 5.16 0.70
C GLY A 92 -0.43 4.05 1.59
N SER A 93 -0.39 2.80 1.09
CA SER A 93 0.24 1.68 1.81
C SER A 93 1.75 1.88 2.00
N MET A 94 2.45 2.42 0.99
CA MET A 94 3.89 2.74 1.09
C MET A 94 4.15 3.81 2.14
N LEU A 95 3.35 4.87 2.16
CA LEU A 95 3.45 5.93 3.17
C LEU A 95 3.25 5.39 4.59
N MET A 96 2.25 4.53 4.77
CA MET A 96 2.02 3.88 6.07
C MET A 96 3.20 2.99 6.48
N ALA A 97 3.71 2.15 5.56
CA ALA A 97 4.86 1.29 5.83
C ALA A 97 6.12 2.09 6.17
N ALA A 98 6.39 3.16 5.42
CA ALA A 98 7.50 4.08 5.71
C ALA A 98 7.32 4.74 7.09
N GLY A 99 6.11 5.18 7.43
CA GLY A 99 5.80 5.73 8.74
C GLY A 99 6.10 4.75 9.88
N PHE A 100 5.68 3.49 9.76
CA PHE A 100 5.99 2.47 10.78
C PHE A 100 7.48 2.16 10.89
N ALA A 101 8.24 2.16 9.78
CA ALA A 101 9.69 2.04 9.83
C ALA A 101 10.33 3.22 10.57
N VAL A 102 9.84 4.44 10.38
CA VAL A 102 10.25 5.65 11.12
C VAL A 102 9.92 5.54 12.60
N ALA A 103 8.72 5.05 12.97
CA ALA A 103 8.33 4.88 14.37
C ALA A 103 9.31 4.02 15.17
N LEU A 104 9.84 2.97 14.53
CA LEU A 104 10.80 2.05 15.13
C LEU A 104 12.26 2.52 15.01
N LEU A 105 12.56 3.52 14.16
CA LEU A 105 13.92 3.92 13.79
C LEU A 105 14.80 2.70 13.41
N SER A 106 14.20 1.74 12.71
CA SER A 106 14.82 0.46 12.36
C SER A 106 15.08 0.37 10.87
N TRP A 107 16.34 0.42 10.47
CA TRP A 107 16.73 0.19 9.07
C TRP A 107 16.45 -1.26 8.59
N PRO A 108 16.61 -2.33 9.44
CA PRO A 108 16.22 -3.67 9.01
C PRO A 108 14.71 -3.76 8.72
N MET A 109 13.87 -3.09 9.52
CA MET A 109 12.43 -3.01 9.28
C MET A 109 12.14 -2.25 7.98
N ALA A 110 12.79 -1.12 7.75
CA ALA A 110 12.63 -0.34 6.51
C ALA A 110 13.00 -1.19 5.28
N LEU A 111 14.12 -1.92 5.33
CA LEU A 111 14.55 -2.80 4.26
C LEU A 111 13.58 -3.96 4.04
N MET A 112 13.11 -4.60 5.10
CA MET A 112 12.12 -5.69 5.05
C MET A 112 10.81 -5.22 4.40
N LEU A 113 10.31 -4.05 4.82
CA LEU A 113 9.08 -3.49 4.25
C LEU A 113 9.26 -3.08 2.79
N ALA A 114 10.40 -2.47 2.43
CA ALA A 114 10.71 -2.11 1.04
C ALA A 114 10.84 -3.35 0.13
N ALA A 115 11.57 -4.37 0.58
CA ALA A 115 11.73 -5.62 -0.16
C ALA A 115 10.40 -6.37 -0.30
N GLY A 116 9.63 -6.47 0.78
CA GLY A 116 8.29 -7.07 0.78
C GLY A 116 7.33 -6.32 -0.14
N PHE A 117 7.39 -4.98 -0.11
CA PHE A 117 6.60 -4.14 -1.00
C PHE A 117 6.97 -4.42 -2.47
N ALA A 118 8.27 -4.37 -2.81
CA ALA A 118 8.73 -4.63 -4.16
C ALA A 118 8.33 -6.05 -4.63
N ALA A 119 8.55 -7.06 -3.80
CA ALA A 119 8.26 -8.45 -4.14
C ALA A 119 6.77 -8.74 -4.36
N ILE A 120 5.88 -8.07 -3.62
CA ILE A 120 4.43 -8.33 -3.66
C ILE A 120 3.73 -7.34 -4.58
N TYR A 121 3.96 -6.02 -4.40
CA TYR A 121 3.14 -5.01 -5.08
C TYR A 121 3.56 -4.72 -6.50
N VAL A 122 4.86 -4.81 -6.85
CA VAL A 122 5.29 -4.61 -8.23
C VAL A 122 4.60 -5.59 -9.19
N PRO A 123 4.59 -6.91 -8.94
CA PRO A 123 3.88 -7.86 -9.81
C PRO A 123 2.36 -7.72 -9.74
N VAL A 124 1.79 -7.34 -8.60
CA VAL A 124 0.34 -7.11 -8.48
C VAL A 124 -0.08 -5.90 -9.31
N ILE A 125 0.59 -4.76 -9.18
CA ILE A 125 0.32 -3.56 -9.98
C ILE A 125 0.48 -3.87 -11.48
N ALA A 126 1.55 -4.58 -11.88
CA ALA A 126 1.75 -4.94 -13.27
C ALA A 126 0.64 -5.86 -13.82
N SER A 127 0.05 -6.70 -12.98
CA SER A 127 -1.07 -7.55 -13.40
C SER A 127 -2.39 -6.80 -13.47
N GLU A 128 -2.64 -5.88 -12.54
CA GLU A 128 -3.82 -5.01 -12.57
C GLU A 128 -3.78 -4.11 -13.80
N GLU A 129 -2.63 -3.49 -14.12
CA GLU A 129 -2.50 -2.66 -15.31
C GLU A 129 -2.76 -3.44 -16.60
N ARG A 130 -2.29 -4.69 -16.70
CA ARG A 130 -2.58 -5.55 -17.87
C ARG A 130 -4.06 -5.89 -17.98
N PHE A 131 -4.69 -6.22 -16.85
CA PHE A 131 -6.13 -6.46 -16.83
C PHE A 131 -6.91 -5.23 -17.28
N LEU A 132 -6.54 -4.05 -16.78
CA LEU A 132 -7.18 -2.79 -17.13
C LEU A 132 -6.98 -2.43 -18.61
N SER A 133 -5.77 -2.64 -19.15
CA SER A 133 -5.48 -2.43 -20.58
C SER A 133 -6.26 -3.38 -21.49
N ALA A 134 -6.47 -4.62 -21.07
CA ALA A 134 -7.24 -5.58 -21.85
C ALA A 134 -8.76 -5.36 -21.74
N THR A 135 -9.24 -4.73 -20.65
CA THR A 135 -10.67 -4.63 -20.35
C THR A 135 -11.26 -3.28 -20.72
N PHE A 136 -10.50 -2.19 -20.53
CA PHE A 136 -11.04 -0.83 -20.69
C PHE A 136 -10.38 -0.08 -21.85
N PRO A 137 -11.15 0.24 -22.90
CA PRO A 137 -10.71 1.17 -23.94
C PRO A 137 -10.31 2.51 -23.31
N GLY A 138 -9.17 3.08 -23.75
CA GLY A 138 -8.67 4.35 -23.20
C GLY A 138 -7.70 4.24 -22.02
N PHE A 139 -7.46 3.04 -21.47
CA PHE A 139 -6.46 2.84 -20.40
C PHE A 139 -5.07 3.30 -20.83
N ASP A 140 -4.63 3.04 -22.07
CA ASP A 140 -3.33 3.46 -22.58
C ASP A 140 -3.20 4.98 -22.70
N ALA A 141 -4.30 5.68 -23.06
CA ALA A 141 -4.35 7.14 -23.06
C ALA A 141 -4.27 7.71 -21.63
N TYR A 142 -4.92 7.06 -20.67
CA TYR A 142 -4.80 7.38 -19.25
C TYR A 142 -3.37 7.16 -18.74
N CYS A 143 -2.71 6.06 -19.10
CA CYS A 143 -1.33 5.78 -18.73
C CYS A 143 -0.31 6.82 -19.22
N ARG A 144 -0.54 7.42 -20.39
CA ARG A 144 0.30 8.49 -20.92
C ARG A 144 0.20 9.80 -20.12
N ARG A 145 -0.93 10.05 -19.46
CA ARG A 145 -1.22 11.29 -18.74
C ARG A 145 -0.95 11.20 -17.25
N VAL A 146 -1.18 10.02 -16.64
CA VAL A 146 -1.10 9.82 -15.19
C VAL A 146 0.03 8.86 -14.87
N PRO A 147 1.00 9.24 -14.01
CA PRO A 147 2.11 8.38 -13.62
C PRO A 147 1.67 7.19 -12.78
N ARG A 148 2.51 6.14 -12.76
CA ARG A 148 2.20 4.88 -12.08
C ARG A 148 2.06 5.03 -10.56
N LEU A 149 2.97 5.76 -9.90
CA LEU A 149 3.07 5.79 -8.44
C LEU A 149 3.32 7.20 -7.89
N ILE A 150 4.31 7.94 -8.40
CA ILE A 150 4.63 9.29 -7.93
C ILE A 150 3.53 10.24 -8.40
N PRO A 151 2.81 10.94 -7.49
CA PRO A 151 1.69 11.78 -7.89
C PRO A 151 2.17 12.99 -8.70
N ARG A 152 1.35 13.40 -9.65
CA ARG A 152 1.49 14.71 -10.30
C ARG A 152 1.07 15.82 -9.33
N LEU A 153 1.61 17.01 -9.54
CA LEU A 153 1.19 18.20 -8.77
C LEU A 153 -0.14 18.77 -9.27
N THR A 154 -0.49 18.52 -10.53
CA THR A 154 -1.72 19.00 -11.16
C THR A 154 -2.59 17.82 -11.58
N SER A 155 -3.91 17.95 -11.43
CA SER A 155 -4.86 16.93 -11.91
C SER A 155 -4.75 16.73 -13.41
N ALA A 156 -4.84 15.47 -13.87
CA ALA A 156 -5.01 15.13 -15.28
C ALA A 156 -6.49 15.15 -15.68
N SER A 157 -7.28 16.09 -15.13
CA SER A 157 -8.71 16.24 -15.46
C SER A 157 -8.92 16.19 -16.96
N GLN A 158 -9.83 15.34 -17.40
CA GLN A 158 -10.31 15.35 -18.78
C GLN A 158 -11.27 16.51 -18.93
N THR A 159 -11.03 17.34 -19.91
CA THR A 159 -11.98 18.32 -20.45
C THR A 159 -13.09 17.65 -21.28
N ASP A 160 -13.09 16.32 -21.40
CA ASP A 160 -14.08 15.58 -22.14
C ASP A 160 -15.20 15.07 -21.22
N ASP A 161 -16.44 15.44 -21.56
CA ASP A 161 -17.70 15.10 -20.88
C ASP A 161 -18.04 13.60 -20.77
N GLN A 162 -17.13 12.70 -21.17
CA GLN A 162 -17.36 11.25 -21.17
C GLN A 162 -16.65 10.47 -20.06
N ALA A 163 -15.74 11.06 -19.32
CA ALA A 163 -15.19 10.42 -18.14
C ALA A 163 -16.06 10.77 -16.94
N GLY A 164 -16.93 9.86 -16.55
CA GLY A 164 -17.85 10.04 -15.44
C GLY A 164 -17.15 10.72 -14.26
N SER A 165 -17.64 11.90 -13.89
CA SER A 165 -17.19 12.65 -12.71
C SER A 165 -17.56 11.83 -11.46
N GLY A 166 -16.73 10.83 -11.17
CA GLY A 166 -16.90 10.00 -9.98
C GLY A 166 -16.76 10.90 -8.75
N ALA A 167 -17.84 11.05 -8.00
CA ALA A 167 -17.80 11.65 -6.68
C ALA A 167 -17.36 10.62 -5.65
N PHE A 168 -16.81 11.07 -4.53
CA PHE A 168 -16.52 10.20 -3.39
C PHE A 168 -17.82 9.52 -2.91
N SER A 169 -17.76 8.21 -2.73
CA SER A 169 -18.88 7.41 -2.23
C SER A 169 -18.51 6.71 -0.92
N LEU A 170 -19.20 7.06 0.15
CA LEU A 170 -19.04 6.38 1.43
C LEU A 170 -19.42 4.89 1.36
N ALA A 171 -20.40 4.54 0.51
CA ALA A 171 -20.78 3.15 0.29
C ALA A 171 -19.65 2.32 -0.34
N LEU A 172 -18.88 2.89 -1.28
CA LEU A 172 -17.70 2.25 -1.84
C LEU A 172 -16.60 2.11 -0.78
N TYR A 173 -16.32 3.15 0.00
CA TYR A 173 -15.35 3.10 1.10
C TYR A 173 -15.67 1.98 2.10
N LEU A 174 -16.93 1.90 2.55
CA LEU A 174 -17.38 0.86 3.47
C LEU A 174 -17.36 -0.53 2.82
N GLY A 175 -17.77 -0.63 1.56
CA GLY A 175 -17.75 -1.87 0.78
C GLY A 175 -16.34 -2.43 0.59
N HIS A 176 -15.33 -1.57 0.43
CA HIS A 176 -13.93 -1.98 0.34
C HIS A 176 -13.28 -2.26 1.72
N ARG A 177 -13.99 -2.02 2.82
CA ARG A 177 -13.53 -2.25 4.21
C ARG A 177 -12.21 -1.54 4.53
N GLU A 178 -11.97 -0.36 3.97
CA GLU A 178 -10.71 0.38 4.18
C GLU A 178 -10.54 0.90 5.60
N TYR A 179 -11.59 0.94 6.42
CA TYR A 179 -11.50 1.17 7.86
C TYR A 179 -10.59 0.13 8.56
N ASN A 180 -10.42 -1.09 8.00
CA ASN A 180 -9.49 -2.08 8.52
C ASN A 180 -8.03 -1.60 8.51
N ALA A 181 -7.64 -0.78 7.53
CA ALA A 181 -6.31 -0.18 7.50
C ALA A 181 -6.11 0.79 8.68
N GLY A 182 -7.15 1.58 9.00
CA GLY A 182 -7.16 2.47 10.18
C GLY A 182 -7.08 1.68 11.49
N MET A 183 -7.90 0.62 11.62
CA MET A 183 -7.84 -0.25 12.81
C MET A 183 -6.47 -0.92 12.96
N GLY A 184 -5.90 -1.44 11.87
CA GLY A 184 -4.57 -2.03 11.89
C GLY A 184 -3.48 -1.03 12.30
N ALA A 185 -3.54 0.20 11.79
CA ALA A 185 -2.64 1.27 12.18
C ALA A 185 -2.80 1.62 13.67
N ALA A 186 -4.03 1.78 14.14
CA ALA A 186 -4.32 2.05 15.56
C ALA A 186 -3.75 0.95 16.47
N LEU A 187 -3.98 -0.33 16.13
CA LEU A 187 -3.44 -1.46 16.87
C LEU A 187 -1.91 -1.46 16.91
N LEU A 188 -1.24 -1.12 15.79
CA LEU A 188 0.22 -1.01 15.76
C LEU A 188 0.71 0.13 16.67
N TYR A 189 0.08 1.31 16.65
CA TYR A 189 0.46 2.39 17.57
C TYR A 189 0.18 2.04 19.04
N LEU A 190 -0.95 1.41 19.33
CA LEU A 190 -1.24 0.90 20.69
C LEU A 190 -0.17 -0.12 21.12
N SER A 191 0.26 -1.00 20.23
CA SER A 191 1.32 -1.97 20.54
C SER A 191 2.68 -1.29 20.83
N LEU A 192 3.01 -0.21 20.12
CA LEU A 192 4.22 0.59 20.41
C LEU A 192 4.19 1.21 21.81
N LEU A 193 3.00 1.58 22.30
CA LEU A 193 2.83 2.22 23.60
C LEU A 193 2.77 1.20 24.74
N PHE A 194 2.06 0.08 24.55
CA PHE A 194 1.71 -0.84 25.63
C PHE A 194 2.51 -2.13 25.71
N LEU A 195 2.99 -2.69 24.58
CA LEU A 195 3.71 -3.96 24.62
C LEU A 195 5.10 -3.85 25.28
N ARG A 196 5.77 -2.73 25.11
CA ARG A 196 7.12 -2.57 25.67
C ARG A 196 7.17 -2.57 27.19
N PRO A 197 6.31 -1.86 27.95
CA PRO A 197 6.24 -2.00 29.40
C PRO A 197 6.05 -3.46 29.83
N VAL A 198 5.17 -4.20 29.12
CA VAL A 198 4.94 -5.62 29.40
C VAL A 198 6.21 -6.44 29.17
N PHE A 199 6.95 -6.24 28.09
CA PHE A 199 8.22 -6.92 27.83
C PHE A 199 9.27 -6.59 28.90
N SER A 200 9.37 -5.34 29.35
CA SER A 200 10.34 -4.95 30.39
C SER A 200 10.04 -5.64 31.73
N VAL A 201 8.79 -5.74 32.12
CA VAL A 201 8.38 -6.47 33.33
C VAL A 201 8.67 -7.97 33.22
N LEU A 202 8.38 -8.57 32.06
CA LEU A 202 8.61 -10.01 31.83
C LEU A 202 10.12 -10.37 31.91
N VAL A 203 10.97 -9.55 31.28
CA VAL A 203 12.43 -9.74 31.31
C VAL A 203 12.99 -9.56 32.72
N HIS A 204 12.46 -8.64 33.54
CA HIS A 204 12.89 -8.51 34.93
C HIS A 204 12.39 -9.65 35.83
N ALA A 205 11.23 -10.21 35.54
CA ALA A 205 10.66 -11.34 36.29
C ALA A 205 11.36 -12.69 36.00
N LEU A 206 12.06 -12.78 34.85
CA LEU A 206 12.79 -13.99 34.42
C LEU A 206 14.31 -13.96 34.76
N ARG A 207 14.79 -12.87 35.36
CA ARG A 207 16.14 -12.71 35.89
C ARG A 207 16.16 -12.87 37.40
#